data_38ae18f088975c5f59d569c72cc256ed
#
_entry.id   38ae18f088975c5f59d569c72cc256ed
#
_cell.length_a   1.000
_cell.length_b   1.000
_cell.length_c   1.000
_cell.angle_alpha   90.00
_cell.angle_beta   90.00
_cell.angle_gamma   90.00
#
_symmetry.space_group_name_H-M   'P 1'
#
loop_
_entity.id
_entity.type
_entity.pdbx_description
1 polymer ?
#
loop_
_entity_poly.entity_id
_entity_poly.type
_entity_poly.pdbx_seq_one_letter_code
_entity_poly.pdbx_strand_id
1 'polypeptide(L)'
;MFIPLFDINNRGSGITFTPFMTLIIISNIIVFVYQSFLIPDIQAFFREWGVVPLKILKANEIISDIPYYPYITLITYSFIHANFWHILGNMWFFFIFANDVEARMRPIIFLLFYLGGAIIAAISQILYTTNWNLNIENAYSNKELLASLSIPLVGASGAVSAVLGAYIRYFPEAEIATLILFFFITIIPISAIWYIGGWFVYQVINALANPQSSVAWIAHIAGFVYGYLF
;
A
#
# COMPACT_ATOMS: atom_id res chain seq x y z
N MET A 1 -21.12 3.13 -6.08
CA MET A 1 -19.97 3.04 -5.16
C MET A 1 -20.18 1.85 -4.26
N PHE A 2 -19.16 1.03 -4.05
CA PHE A 2 -19.20 -0.17 -3.20
C PHE A 2 -18.22 0.02 -2.05
N ILE A 3 -18.71 0.16 -0.83
CA ILE A 3 -17.87 0.43 0.37
C ILE A 3 -17.95 -0.77 1.28
N PRO A 4 -16.83 -1.45 1.62
CA PRO A 4 -16.83 -2.53 2.59
C PRO A 4 -17.02 -1.93 3.98
N LEU A 5 -17.88 -2.52 4.79
CA LEU A 5 -18.16 -2.05 6.15
C LEU A 5 -17.47 -2.94 7.19
N PHE A 6 -17.62 -4.25 7.07
CA PHE A 6 -17.05 -5.25 7.99
C PHE A 6 -17.22 -6.67 7.41
N ASP A 7 -16.43 -7.61 7.95
CA ASP A 7 -16.60 -9.03 7.74
C ASP A 7 -17.79 -9.56 8.60
N ILE A 8 -18.77 -10.17 7.94
CA ILE A 8 -19.98 -10.67 8.60
C ILE A 8 -19.67 -11.91 9.44
N ASN A 9 -18.76 -12.77 8.99
CA ASN A 9 -18.46 -14.04 9.64
C ASN A 9 -17.71 -13.87 10.96
N ASN A 10 -17.06 -12.74 11.16
CA ASN A 10 -16.28 -12.45 12.36
C ASN A 10 -17.11 -11.80 13.50
N ARG A 11 -18.40 -11.60 13.32
CA ARG A 11 -19.28 -10.97 14.33
C ARG A 11 -19.49 -11.79 15.60
N GLY A 12 -19.14 -13.06 15.63
CA GLY A 12 -19.30 -13.91 16.82
C GLY A 12 -18.30 -13.59 17.96
N SER A 13 -17.20 -12.91 17.68
CA SER A 13 -16.13 -12.60 18.65
C SER A 13 -16.06 -11.12 19.07
N GLY A 14 -16.91 -10.25 18.53
CA GLY A 14 -16.79 -8.79 18.70
C GLY A 14 -15.63 -8.21 17.87
N ILE A 15 -15.48 -6.87 17.88
CA ILE A 15 -14.33 -6.20 17.28
C ILE A 15 -13.09 -6.54 18.14
N THR A 16 -12.26 -7.48 17.67
CA THR A 16 -11.01 -7.79 18.32
C THR A 16 -9.91 -6.93 17.71
N PHE A 17 -9.23 -6.16 18.54
CA PHE A 17 -8.07 -5.38 18.11
C PHE A 17 -6.81 -6.23 18.26
N THR A 18 -6.25 -6.66 17.15
CA THR A 18 -4.95 -7.33 17.17
C THR A 18 -3.82 -6.31 17.36
N PRO A 19 -2.70 -6.71 18.02
CA PRO A 19 -1.70 -5.75 18.48
C PRO A 19 -0.99 -5.00 17.34
N PHE A 20 -0.56 -5.68 16.28
CA PHE A 20 0.19 -5.01 15.21
C PHE A 20 -0.71 -4.28 14.21
N MET A 21 -1.92 -4.78 13.93
CA MET A 21 -2.91 -3.99 13.19
C MET A 21 -3.15 -2.65 13.90
N THR A 22 -3.39 -2.70 15.22
CA THR A 22 -3.63 -1.49 16.02
C THR A 22 -2.40 -0.57 16.02
N LEU A 23 -1.20 -1.13 16.23
CA LEU A 23 0.05 -0.37 16.22
C LEU A 23 0.28 0.32 14.87
N ILE A 24 0.08 -0.40 13.76
CA ILE A 24 0.27 0.15 12.40
C ILE A 24 -0.73 1.29 12.14
N ILE A 25 -2.01 1.13 12.50
CA ILE A 25 -3.02 2.19 12.35
C ILE A 25 -2.62 3.42 13.15
N ILE A 26 -2.28 3.25 14.44
CA ILE A 26 -1.88 4.37 15.31
C ILE A 26 -0.63 5.06 14.76
N SER A 27 0.38 4.29 14.32
CA SER A 27 1.60 4.86 13.73
C SER A 27 1.31 5.69 12.48
N ASN A 28 0.44 5.19 11.59
CA ASN A 28 0.02 5.93 10.39
C ASN A 28 -0.70 7.23 10.75
N ILE A 29 -1.60 7.20 11.73
CA ILE A 29 -2.33 8.40 12.21
C ILE A 29 -1.34 9.42 12.82
N ILE A 30 -0.41 8.97 13.67
CA ILE A 30 0.59 9.84 14.28
C ILE A 30 1.46 10.50 13.22
N VAL A 31 1.99 9.73 12.25
CA VAL A 31 2.81 10.26 11.14
C VAL A 31 1.99 11.24 10.30
N PHE A 32 0.72 10.92 10.01
CA PHE A 32 -0.14 11.81 9.23
C PHE A 32 -0.41 13.15 9.96
N VAL A 33 -0.69 13.12 11.24
CA VAL A 33 -0.84 14.33 12.07
C VAL A 33 0.46 15.12 12.08
N TYR A 34 1.59 14.47 12.32
CA TYR A 34 2.91 15.10 12.31
C TYR A 34 3.19 15.80 10.96
N GLN A 35 3.04 15.09 9.83
CA GLN A 35 3.30 15.64 8.51
C GLN A 35 2.35 16.80 8.14
N SER A 36 1.09 16.75 8.63
CA SER A 36 0.07 17.74 8.26
C SER A 36 0.16 19.04 9.04
N PHE A 37 0.64 19.00 10.28
CA PHE A 37 0.62 20.14 11.18
C PHE A 37 2.01 20.68 11.56
N LEU A 38 3.06 19.86 11.46
CA LEU A 38 4.40 20.22 11.94
C LEU A 38 5.44 20.34 10.84
N ILE A 39 5.13 19.89 9.60
CA ILE A 39 6.06 19.95 8.47
C ILE A 39 5.71 21.12 7.54
N PRO A 40 6.55 22.17 7.45
CA PRO A 40 6.28 23.32 6.59
C PRO A 40 6.38 23.01 5.09
N ASP A 41 7.35 22.18 4.68
CA ASP A 41 7.54 21.73 3.29
C ASP A 41 7.22 20.25 3.17
N ILE A 42 5.97 19.95 2.89
CA ILE A 42 5.49 18.58 2.72
C ILE A 42 6.14 17.88 1.52
N GLN A 43 6.51 18.62 0.48
CA GLN A 43 7.16 18.04 -0.70
C GLN A 43 8.59 17.61 -0.39
N ALA A 44 9.33 18.39 0.40
CA ALA A 44 10.64 18.00 0.89
C ALA A 44 10.54 16.75 1.77
N PHE A 45 9.55 16.70 2.67
CA PHE A 45 9.28 15.54 3.52
C PHE A 45 8.97 14.26 2.70
N PHE A 46 8.14 14.36 1.66
CA PHE A 46 7.87 13.23 0.79
C PHE A 46 9.11 12.76 0.03
N ARG A 47 9.96 13.70 -0.43
CA ARG A 47 11.24 13.36 -1.08
C ARG A 47 12.25 12.74 -0.12
N GLU A 48 12.15 13.06 1.16
CA GLU A 48 13.05 12.55 2.19
C GLU A 48 12.65 11.16 2.67
N TRP A 49 11.40 10.94 3.01
CA TRP A 49 10.90 9.74 3.67
C TRP A 49 10.08 8.81 2.77
N GLY A 50 9.64 9.28 1.61
CA GLY A 50 9.01 8.47 0.56
C GLY A 50 10.06 7.74 -0.30
N VAL A 51 9.63 6.73 -1.03
CA VAL A 51 10.50 6.03 -1.98
C VAL A 51 10.64 6.87 -3.24
N VAL A 52 11.82 7.42 -3.46
CA VAL A 52 12.20 8.07 -4.72
C VAL A 52 13.04 7.09 -5.54
N PRO A 53 12.53 6.54 -6.66
CA PRO A 53 13.22 5.54 -7.46
C PRO A 53 14.67 5.93 -7.79
N LEU A 54 14.88 7.17 -8.21
CA LEU A 54 16.20 7.71 -8.54
C LEU A 54 17.19 7.62 -7.37
N LYS A 55 16.75 7.88 -6.14
CA LYS A 55 17.60 7.79 -4.94
C LYS A 55 17.98 6.35 -4.62
N ILE A 56 17.05 5.40 -4.78
CA ILE A 56 17.33 3.98 -4.56
C ILE A 56 18.35 3.46 -5.57
N LEU A 57 18.18 3.80 -6.85
CA LEU A 57 19.08 3.37 -7.92
C LEU A 57 20.48 3.97 -7.79
N LYS A 58 20.59 5.21 -7.30
CA LYS A 58 21.87 5.89 -7.05
C LYS A 58 22.48 5.60 -5.69
N ALA A 59 21.84 4.83 -4.84
CA ALA A 59 22.30 4.62 -3.47
C ALA A 59 23.77 4.19 -3.40
N ASN A 60 24.23 3.35 -4.33
CA ASN A 60 25.61 2.90 -4.39
C ASN A 60 26.62 4.01 -4.79
N GLU A 61 26.18 5.07 -5.47
CA GLU A 61 27.02 6.21 -5.84
C GLU A 61 27.04 7.27 -4.72
N ILE A 62 25.97 7.37 -3.95
CA ILE A 62 25.77 8.37 -2.87
C ILE A 62 26.33 7.86 -1.53
N ILE A 63 26.60 6.57 -1.41
CA ILE A 63 26.98 5.86 -0.17
C ILE A 63 28.25 6.38 0.51
N SER A 64 29.08 7.19 -0.16
CA SER A 64 30.23 7.80 0.52
C SER A 64 29.83 8.67 1.73
N ASP A 65 28.62 9.29 1.73
CA ASP A 65 28.25 10.27 2.75
C ASP A 65 27.01 9.89 3.59
N ILE A 66 26.13 8.95 3.12
CA ILE A 66 24.88 8.59 3.83
C ILE A 66 24.57 7.07 3.68
N PRO A 67 25.12 6.21 4.55
CA PRO A 67 25.21 4.77 4.28
C PRO A 67 23.92 3.95 4.28
N TYR A 68 22.79 4.40 4.86
CA TYR A 68 21.59 3.56 5.00
C TYR A 68 20.29 4.22 4.59
N TYR A 69 20.30 5.49 4.33
CA TYR A 69 19.12 6.33 4.25
C TYR A 69 18.15 5.98 3.10
N PRO A 70 18.58 5.78 1.84
CA PRO A 70 17.65 5.51 0.77
C PRO A 70 16.86 4.21 0.95
N TYR A 71 17.47 3.16 1.48
CA TYR A 71 16.81 1.85 1.63
C TYR A 71 15.78 1.80 2.77
N ILE A 72 15.92 2.65 3.80
CA ILE A 72 14.92 2.73 4.87
C ILE A 72 13.58 3.25 4.33
N THR A 73 13.61 4.03 3.23
CA THR A 73 12.41 4.54 2.59
C THR A 73 11.51 3.44 2.02
N LEU A 74 12.05 2.25 1.74
CA LEU A 74 11.26 1.07 1.36
C LEU A 74 10.27 0.62 2.44
N ILE A 75 10.44 1.12 3.66
CA ILE A 75 9.54 0.88 4.80
C ILE A 75 8.80 2.17 5.16
N THR A 76 9.52 3.30 5.32
CA THR A 76 8.93 4.54 5.86
C THR A 76 7.84 5.13 4.97
N TYR A 77 7.93 4.96 3.66
CA TYR A 77 6.93 5.45 2.72
C TYR A 77 5.52 4.92 3.01
N SER A 78 5.43 3.69 3.58
CA SER A 78 4.15 3.05 3.90
C SER A 78 3.44 3.66 5.11
N PHE A 79 4.05 4.63 5.78
CA PHE A 79 3.45 5.39 6.88
C PHE A 79 3.11 6.83 6.50
N ILE A 80 3.45 7.26 5.28
CA ILE A 80 3.27 8.62 4.78
C ILE A 80 2.09 8.65 3.81
N HIS A 81 1.26 9.69 3.88
CA HIS A 81 0.07 9.77 3.04
C HIS A 81 -0.07 11.16 2.40
N ALA A 82 -0.41 11.19 1.10
CA ALA A 82 -0.51 12.42 0.33
C ALA A 82 -1.62 13.37 0.83
N ASN A 83 -2.73 12.82 1.33
CA ASN A 83 -3.85 13.60 1.84
C ASN A 83 -4.76 12.77 2.76
N PHE A 84 -5.75 13.44 3.37
CA PHE A 84 -6.70 12.82 4.29
C PHE A 84 -7.48 11.64 3.68
N TRP A 85 -7.93 11.75 2.43
CA TRP A 85 -8.69 10.66 1.81
C TRP A 85 -7.81 9.45 1.51
N HIS A 86 -6.51 9.68 1.27
CA HIS A 86 -5.54 8.61 1.05
C HIS A 86 -5.31 7.79 2.31
N ILE A 87 -5.08 8.44 3.47
CA ILE A 87 -4.92 7.70 4.73
C ILE A 87 -6.23 7.06 5.17
N LEU A 88 -7.36 7.76 5.02
CA LEU A 88 -8.67 7.22 5.38
C LEU A 88 -8.96 5.92 4.61
N GLY A 89 -8.76 5.92 3.29
CA GLY A 89 -8.97 4.73 2.47
C GLY A 89 -8.05 3.58 2.87
N ASN A 90 -6.76 3.85 3.06
CA ASN A 90 -5.80 2.82 3.47
C ASN A 90 -6.15 2.22 4.83
N MET A 91 -6.38 3.05 5.85
CA MET A 91 -6.68 2.58 7.20
C MET A 91 -8.05 1.93 7.29
N TRP A 92 -9.01 2.35 6.48
CA TRP A 92 -10.33 1.73 6.40
C TRP A 92 -10.24 0.28 5.90
N PHE A 93 -9.59 0.06 4.75
CA PHE A 93 -9.39 -1.29 4.22
C PHE A 93 -8.50 -2.12 5.16
N PHE A 94 -7.45 -1.54 5.66
CA PHE A 94 -6.56 -2.22 6.60
C PHE A 94 -7.31 -2.67 7.86
N PHE A 95 -8.13 -1.81 8.46
CA PHE A 95 -8.93 -2.12 9.64
C PHE A 95 -9.89 -3.29 9.42
N ILE A 96 -10.55 -3.36 8.26
CA ILE A 96 -11.52 -4.42 7.97
C ILE A 96 -10.85 -5.79 7.81
N PHE A 97 -9.69 -5.85 7.15
CA PHE A 97 -9.11 -7.12 6.69
C PHE A 97 -7.88 -7.57 7.51
N ALA A 98 -7.14 -6.66 8.13
CA ALA A 98 -5.88 -6.99 8.79
C ALA A 98 -6.04 -7.80 10.06
N ASN A 99 -7.13 -7.58 10.81
CA ASN A 99 -7.40 -8.26 12.07
C ASN A 99 -7.40 -9.80 11.90
N ASP A 100 -8.11 -10.30 10.92
CA ASP A 100 -8.24 -11.73 10.66
C ASP A 100 -6.95 -12.34 10.12
N VAL A 101 -6.26 -11.58 9.24
CA VAL A 101 -4.96 -12.00 8.72
C VAL A 101 -3.91 -12.07 9.83
N GLU A 102 -3.86 -11.08 10.74
CA GLU A 102 -2.96 -11.11 11.89
C GLU A 102 -3.29 -12.26 12.83
N ALA A 103 -4.57 -12.47 13.16
CA ALA A 103 -4.99 -13.58 13.99
C ALA A 103 -4.60 -14.95 13.40
N ARG A 104 -4.65 -15.08 12.07
CA ARG A 104 -4.28 -16.31 11.34
C ARG A 104 -2.78 -16.52 11.28
N MET A 105 -1.98 -15.47 11.09
CA MET A 105 -0.52 -15.54 10.91
C MET A 105 0.26 -15.56 12.23
N ARG A 106 -0.27 -15.10 13.34
CA ARG A 106 0.38 -14.66 14.57
C ARG A 106 1.02 -13.26 14.45
N PRO A 107 1.06 -12.48 15.55
CA PRO A 107 1.38 -11.04 15.48
C PRO A 107 2.74 -10.70 14.85
N ILE A 108 3.82 -11.35 15.29
CA ILE A 108 5.18 -11.06 14.77
C ILE A 108 5.31 -11.41 13.28
N ILE A 109 4.72 -12.54 12.86
CA ILE A 109 4.74 -12.95 11.45
C ILE A 109 3.95 -11.94 10.62
N PHE A 110 2.81 -11.48 11.12
CA PHE A 110 2.02 -10.44 10.45
C PHE A 110 2.79 -9.13 10.28
N LEU A 111 3.53 -8.68 11.32
CA LEU A 111 4.37 -7.48 11.19
C LEU A 111 5.42 -7.64 10.08
N LEU A 112 6.16 -8.75 10.10
CA LEU A 112 7.18 -9.04 9.08
C LEU A 112 6.56 -9.17 7.69
N PHE A 113 5.39 -9.80 7.59
CA PHE A 113 4.60 -9.90 6.37
C PHE A 113 4.18 -8.52 5.84
N TYR A 114 3.64 -7.64 6.69
CA TYR A 114 3.24 -6.28 6.31
C TYR A 114 4.42 -5.48 5.76
N LEU A 115 5.56 -5.49 6.48
CA LEU A 115 6.78 -4.81 6.05
C LEU A 115 7.35 -5.42 4.77
N GLY A 116 7.33 -6.74 4.63
CA GLY A 116 7.71 -7.44 3.40
C GLY A 116 6.83 -7.04 2.21
N GLY A 117 5.52 -6.93 2.42
CA GLY A 117 4.56 -6.44 1.43
C GLY A 117 4.87 -5.01 0.98
N ALA A 118 5.20 -4.12 1.92
CA ALA A 118 5.64 -2.75 1.60
C ALA A 118 6.89 -2.76 0.72
N ILE A 119 7.92 -3.52 1.10
CA ILE A 119 9.18 -3.60 0.36
C ILE A 119 8.97 -4.15 -1.06
N ILE A 120 8.25 -5.26 -1.20
CA ILE A 120 7.96 -5.88 -2.51
C ILE A 120 7.17 -4.93 -3.41
N ALA A 121 6.15 -4.27 -2.88
CA ALA A 121 5.37 -3.29 -3.61
C ALA A 121 6.23 -2.13 -4.13
N ALA A 122 7.09 -1.55 -3.27
CA ALA A 122 7.99 -0.47 -3.64
C ALA A 122 9.00 -0.90 -4.71
N ILE A 123 9.67 -2.04 -4.53
CA ILE A 123 10.64 -2.58 -5.51
C ILE A 123 9.96 -2.83 -6.85
N SER A 124 8.79 -3.44 -6.87
CA SER A 124 8.05 -3.71 -8.11
C SER A 124 7.66 -2.42 -8.84
N GLN A 125 7.29 -1.37 -8.12
CA GLN A 125 7.01 -0.07 -8.72
C GLN A 125 8.27 0.58 -9.29
N ILE A 126 9.42 0.49 -8.61
CA ILE A 126 10.71 0.97 -9.11
C ILE A 126 11.07 0.25 -10.42
N LEU A 127 11.02 -1.08 -10.43
CA LEU A 127 11.31 -1.89 -11.60
C LEU A 127 10.41 -1.54 -12.79
N TYR A 128 9.13 -1.36 -12.55
CA TYR A 128 8.18 -0.93 -13.59
C TYR A 128 8.53 0.47 -14.13
N THR A 129 8.78 1.45 -13.26
CA THR A 129 9.10 2.82 -13.66
C THR A 129 10.39 2.90 -14.47
N THR A 130 11.34 1.98 -14.23
CA THR A 130 12.60 1.87 -15.00
C THR A 130 12.48 1.03 -16.27
N ASN A 131 11.28 0.52 -16.61
CA ASN A 131 11.10 -0.49 -17.65
C ASN A 131 12.04 -1.70 -17.48
N TRP A 132 12.25 -2.15 -16.23
CA TRP A 132 13.16 -3.23 -15.84
C TRP A 132 14.64 -2.96 -16.17
N ASN A 133 14.99 -1.76 -16.59
CA ASN A 133 16.36 -1.34 -16.86
C ASN A 133 16.88 -0.51 -15.66
N LEU A 134 17.75 -1.11 -14.87
CA LEU A 134 18.35 -0.47 -13.69
C LEU A 134 19.54 0.43 -14.04
N ASN A 135 19.95 0.52 -15.32
CA ASN A 135 20.96 1.46 -15.75
C ASN A 135 20.38 2.86 -15.91
N ILE A 136 20.71 3.73 -14.95
CA ILE A 136 20.20 5.11 -14.89
C ILE A 136 20.91 6.08 -15.83
N GLU A 137 22.02 5.70 -16.48
CA GLU A 137 22.71 6.58 -17.43
C GLU A 137 21.77 7.02 -18.56
N ASN A 138 20.91 6.11 -19.04
CA ASN A 138 19.90 6.42 -20.03
C ASN A 138 18.80 7.36 -19.50
N ALA A 139 18.56 7.41 -18.19
CA ALA A 139 17.57 8.29 -17.61
C ALA A 139 17.98 9.77 -17.70
N TYR A 140 19.27 10.07 -17.65
CA TYR A 140 19.75 11.46 -17.76
C TYR A 140 19.53 12.08 -19.13
N SER A 141 19.47 11.27 -20.17
CA SER A 141 19.17 11.71 -21.55
C SER A 141 17.67 11.79 -21.83
N ASN A 142 16.82 11.15 -21.00
CA ASN A 142 15.37 11.15 -21.13
C ASN A 142 14.70 11.93 -19.98
N LYS A 143 14.26 13.17 -20.27
CA LYS A 143 13.64 14.07 -19.29
C LYS A 143 12.36 13.49 -18.68
N GLU A 144 11.56 12.76 -19.44
CA GLU A 144 10.30 12.18 -18.94
C GLU A 144 10.59 11.04 -17.95
N LEU A 145 11.53 10.17 -18.29
CA LEU A 145 11.97 9.10 -17.39
C LEU A 145 12.60 9.68 -16.12
N LEU A 146 13.46 10.68 -16.23
CA LEU A 146 14.07 11.34 -15.08
C LEU A 146 13.00 11.97 -14.17
N ALA A 147 11.99 12.61 -14.75
CA ALA A 147 10.88 13.18 -14.01
C ALA A 147 10.10 12.09 -13.26
N SER A 148 9.76 10.98 -13.92
CA SER A 148 9.03 9.86 -13.29
C SER A 148 9.82 9.18 -12.16
N LEU A 149 11.13 9.02 -12.33
CA LEU A 149 12.02 8.48 -11.30
C LEU A 149 12.22 9.41 -10.09
N SER A 150 11.89 10.68 -10.25
CA SER A 150 12.01 11.70 -9.18
C SER A 150 10.74 11.85 -8.34
N ILE A 151 9.62 11.23 -8.74
CA ILE A 151 8.36 11.28 -8.00
C ILE A 151 8.42 10.36 -6.79
N PRO A 152 8.20 10.87 -5.56
CA PRO A 152 8.17 10.03 -4.37
C PRO A 152 6.91 9.16 -4.34
N LEU A 153 7.09 7.85 -4.12
CA LEU A 153 6.02 6.94 -3.74
C LEU A 153 5.73 7.10 -2.25
N VAL A 154 4.45 7.25 -1.89
CA VAL A 154 3.95 7.37 -0.51
C VAL A 154 2.63 6.62 -0.36
N GLY A 155 2.38 6.05 0.80
CA GLY A 155 1.13 5.37 1.16
C GLY A 155 1.30 3.92 1.57
N ALA A 156 0.44 3.48 2.50
CA ALA A 156 0.40 2.10 2.98
C ALA A 156 -0.16 1.11 1.94
N SER A 157 -0.71 1.59 0.83
CA SER A 157 -1.58 0.82 -0.07
C SER A 157 -0.96 -0.44 -0.65
N GLY A 158 0.36 -0.46 -0.89
CA GLY A 158 1.07 -1.67 -1.33
C GLY A 158 1.05 -2.77 -0.25
N ALA A 159 1.32 -2.42 1.00
CA ALA A 159 1.25 -3.35 2.14
C ALA A 159 -0.21 -3.74 2.47
N VAL A 160 -1.15 -2.79 2.36
CA VAL A 160 -2.60 -3.08 2.49
C VAL A 160 -3.05 -4.06 1.41
N SER A 161 -2.56 -3.90 0.19
CA SER A 161 -2.84 -4.85 -0.91
C SER A 161 -2.32 -6.25 -0.60
N ALA A 162 -1.15 -6.37 0.07
CA ALA A 162 -0.67 -7.66 0.56
C ALA A 162 -1.64 -8.28 1.57
N VAL A 163 -2.17 -7.48 2.50
CA VAL A 163 -3.19 -7.96 3.44
C VAL A 163 -4.44 -8.45 2.71
N LEU A 164 -4.91 -7.73 1.68
CA LEU A 164 -6.05 -8.16 0.86
C LEU A 164 -5.77 -9.48 0.12
N GLY A 165 -4.56 -9.65 -0.43
CA GLY A 165 -4.13 -10.90 -1.06
C GLY A 165 -4.12 -12.09 -0.10
N ALA A 166 -3.58 -11.91 1.10
CA ALA A 166 -3.60 -12.92 2.15
C ALA A 166 -5.03 -13.21 2.65
N TYR A 167 -5.85 -12.16 2.79
CA TYR A 167 -7.23 -12.32 3.22
C TYR A 167 -8.03 -13.22 2.27
N ILE A 168 -7.99 -12.93 0.95
CA ILE A 168 -8.71 -13.76 -0.04
C ILE A 168 -8.15 -15.19 -0.12
N ARG A 169 -6.87 -15.39 0.18
CA ARG A 169 -6.24 -16.70 0.24
C ARG A 169 -6.73 -17.52 1.44
N TYR A 170 -6.90 -16.87 2.60
CA TYR A 170 -7.30 -17.55 3.84
C TYR A 170 -8.81 -17.65 4.02
N PHE A 171 -9.56 -16.67 3.52
CA PHE A 171 -10.99 -16.50 3.76
C PHE A 171 -11.78 -16.20 2.46
N PRO A 172 -11.66 -17.04 1.40
CA PRO A 172 -12.24 -16.74 0.09
C PRO A 172 -13.78 -16.66 0.12
N GLU A 173 -14.42 -17.39 1.02
CA GLU A 173 -15.87 -17.47 1.17
C GLU A 173 -16.44 -16.52 2.24
N ALA A 174 -15.55 -15.77 2.93
CA ALA A 174 -16.00 -14.80 3.92
C ALA A 174 -16.92 -13.75 3.27
N GLU A 175 -17.97 -13.36 3.96
CA GLU A 175 -18.95 -12.39 3.47
C GLU A 175 -18.64 -10.99 4.00
N ILE A 176 -18.47 -10.05 3.09
CA ILE A 176 -18.19 -8.65 3.39
C ILE A 176 -19.49 -7.86 3.28
N ALA A 177 -19.97 -7.32 4.39
CA ALA A 177 -21.08 -6.36 4.38
C ALA A 177 -20.68 -5.15 3.54
N THR A 178 -21.30 -5.00 2.38
CA THR A 178 -20.92 -3.96 1.42
C THR A 178 -22.07 -2.98 1.25
N LEU A 179 -21.78 -1.71 1.56
CA LEU A 179 -22.69 -0.59 1.31
C LEU A 179 -22.65 -0.24 -0.18
N ILE A 180 -23.81 -0.35 -0.82
CA ILE A 180 -24.02 0.07 -2.20
C ILE A 180 -24.69 1.44 -2.21
N LEU A 181 -24.00 2.41 -2.81
CA LEU A 181 -24.49 3.76 -3.06
C LEU A 181 -24.67 3.93 -4.57
N PHE A 182 -25.90 3.73 -5.02
CA PHE A 182 -26.26 3.92 -6.43
C PHE A 182 -27.61 4.64 -6.51
N PHE A 183 -28.66 4.07 -7.15
CA PHE A 183 -30.02 4.65 -7.15
C PHE A 183 -30.74 4.50 -5.81
N PHE A 184 -30.30 3.57 -4.99
CA PHE A 184 -30.78 3.31 -3.62
C PHE A 184 -29.60 2.98 -2.72
N ILE A 185 -29.79 3.17 -1.42
CA ILE A 185 -28.79 2.87 -0.40
C ILE A 185 -29.16 1.51 0.21
N THR A 186 -28.29 0.53 0.09
CA THR A 186 -28.51 -0.81 0.66
C THR A 186 -27.20 -1.43 1.12
N ILE A 187 -27.28 -2.39 2.04
CA ILE A 187 -26.13 -3.20 2.47
C ILE A 187 -26.43 -4.63 2.06
N ILE A 188 -25.51 -5.21 1.29
CA ILE A 188 -25.58 -6.61 0.88
C ILE A 188 -24.30 -7.34 1.25
N PRO A 189 -24.38 -8.66 1.59
CA PRO A 189 -23.21 -9.49 1.72
C PRO A 189 -22.62 -9.78 0.33
N ILE A 190 -21.31 -9.58 0.17
CA ILE A 190 -20.58 -9.98 -1.03
C ILE A 190 -19.41 -10.84 -0.56
N SER A 191 -19.23 -12.03 -1.14
CA SER A 191 -18.08 -12.86 -0.75
C SER A 191 -16.75 -12.19 -1.08
N ALA A 192 -15.76 -12.41 -0.22
CA ALA A 192 -14.43 -11.79 -0.31
C ALA A 192 -13.80 -11.99 -1.69
N ILE A 193 -13.98 -13.18 -2.29
CA ILE A 193 -13.43 -13.48 -3.62
C ILE A 193 -14.00 -12.53 -4.70
N TRP A 194 -15.26 -12.17 -4.64
CA TRP A 194 -15.85 -11.24 -5.61
C TRP A 194 -15.52 -9.79 -5.29
N TYR A 195 -15.56 -9.41 -4.01
CA TYR A 195 -15.26 -8.04 -3.60
C TYR A 195 -13.79 -7.69 -3.85
N ILE A 196 -12.86 -8.45 -3.26
CA ILE A 196 -11.43 -8.20 -3.33
C ILE A 196 -10.89 -8.58 -4.73
N GLY A 197 -11.39 -9.67 -5.32
CA GLY A 197 -11.04 -10.07 -6.69
C GLY A 197 -11.42 -9.01 -7.72
N GLY A 198 -12.63 -8.45 -7.62
CA GLY A 198 -13.06 -7.33 -8.44
C GLY A 198 -12.21 -6.08 -8.25
N TRP A 199 -11.83 -5.77 -7.00
CA TRP A 199 -10.88 -4.71 -6.70
C TRP A 199 -9.51 -4.97 -7.35
N PHE A 200 -8.99 -6.20 -7.29
CA PHE A 200 -7.73 -6.57 -7.92
C PHE A 200 -7.78 -6.43 -9.45
N VAL A 201 -8.84 -6.92 -10.09
CA VAL A 201 -9.05 -6.75 -11.53
C VAL A 201 -9.07 -5.27 -11.90
N TYR A 202 -9.71 -4.43 -11.10
CA TYR A 202 -9.70 -2.97 -11.28
C TYR A 202 -8.27 -2.39 -11.25
N GLN A 203 -7.38 -2.87 -10.35
CA GLN A 203 -5.97 -2.44 -10.33
C GLN A 203 -5.26 -2.81 -11.64
N VAL A 204 -5.47 -4.05 -12.14
CA VAL A 204 -4.85 -4.53 -13.38
C VAL A 204 -5.33 -3.71 -14.57
N ILE A 205 -6.63 -3.48 -14.70
CA ILE A 205 -7.20 -2.67 -15.79
C ILE A 205 -6.60 -1.26 -15.78
N ASN A 206 -6.52 -0.62 -14.60
CA ASN A 206 -5.96 0.73 -14.51
C ASN A 206 -4.46 0.79 -14.77
N ALA A 207 -3.70 -0.24 -14.39
CA ALA A 207 -2.27 -0.33 -14.72
C ALA A 207 -2.05 -0.36 -16.24
N LEU A 208 -2.93 -1.02 -16.98
CA LEU A 208 -2.85 -1.13 -18.44
C LEU A 208 -3.42 0.12 -19.14
N ALA A 209 -4.54 0.66 -18.65
CA ALA A 209 -5.25 1.76 -19.31
C ALA A 209 -4.65 3.14 -18.97
N ASN A 210 -4.04 3.31 -17.80
CA ASN A 210 -3.56 4.59 -17.27
C ASN A 210 -2.11 4.52 -16.79
N PRO A 211 -1.12 4.22 -17.65
CA PRO A 211 0.27 4.05 -17.25
C PRO A 211 0.92 5.33 -16.68
N GLN A 212 0.36 6.51 -17.01
CA GLN A 212 0.79 7.82 -16.52
C GLN A 212 0.06 8.29 -15.26
N SER A 213 -0.70 7.40 -14.61
CA SER A 213 -1.44 7.72 -13.39
C SER A 213 -0.50 8.06 -12.23
N SER A 214 -0.93 8.98 -11.36
CA SER A 214 -0.28 9.23 -10.08
C SER A 214 -0.44 8.09 -9.08
N VAL A 215 -1.32 7.12 -9.36
CA VAL A 215 -1.52 5.93 -8.53
C VAL A 215 -0.55 4.84 -8.96
N ALA A 216 0.15 4.27 -7.99
CA ALA A 216 1.14 3.20 -8.21
C ALA A 216 0.44 1.82 -8.32
N TRP A 217 -0.27 1.61 -9.44
CA TRP A 217 -1.04 0.38 -9.67
C TRP A 217 -0.20 -0.89 -9.56
N ILE A 218 1.04 -0.85 -10.05
CA ILE A 218 1.96 -2.01 -10.00
C ILE A 218 2.35 -2.34 -8.55
N ALA A 219 2.54 -1.34 -7.69
CA ALA A 219 2.76 -1.58 -6.26
C ALA A 219 1.59 -2.33 -5.61
N HIS A 220 0.34 -1.96 -5.99
CA HIS A 220 -0.86 -2.66 -5.49
C HIS A 220 -0.93 -4.10 -5.99
N ILE A 221 -0.70 -4.31 -7.29
CA ILE A 221 -0.71 -5.66 -7.89
C ILE A 221 0.36 -6.55 -7.26
N ALA A 222 1.58 -6.04 -7.14
CA ALA A 222 2.70 -6.81 -6.57
C ALA A 222 2.48 -7.11 -5.08
N GLY A 223 2.00 -6.12 -4.31
CA GLY A 223 1.62 -6.34 -2.92
C GLY A 223 0.56 -7.44 -2.79
N PHE A 224 -0.50 -7.35 -3.58
CA PHE A 224 -1.56 -8.36 -3.58
C PHE A 224 -1.06 -9.77 -3.92
N VAL A 225 -0.27 -9.91 -4.99
CA VAL A 225 0.31 -11.19 -5.39
C VAL A 225 1.22 -11.75 -4.30
N TYR A 226 2.06 -10.92 -3.71
CA TYR A 226 2.89 -11.31 -2.55
C TYR A 226 2.01 -11.87 -1.42
N GLY A 227 0.95 -11.15 -1.04
CA GLY A 227 0.06 -11.59 0.02
C GLY A 227 -0.71 -12.86 -0.30
N TYR A 228 -1.12 -13.05 -1.54
CA TYR A 228 -1.82 -14.26 -1.98
C TYR A 228 -0.92 -15.51 -1.99
N LEU A 229 0.36 -15.33 -2.29
CA LEU A 229 1.35 -16.44 -2.34
C LEU A 229 1.89 -16.82 -0.95
N PHE A 230 1.83 -15.88 0.02
CA PHE A 230 2.30 -16.12 1.39
C PHE A 230 1.41 -17.09 2.16
#